data_710bcf08cc840fe52a3054d6a2933c77
#
_entry.id   710bcf08cc840fe52a3054d6a2933c77
#
_cell.length_a   1.000
_cell.length_b   1.000
_cell.length_c   1.000
_cell.angle_alpha   90.00
_cell.angle_beta   90.00
_cell.angle_gamma   90.00
#
_symmetry.space_group_name_H-M   'P 1'
#
loop_
_entity.id
_entity.type
_entity.pdbx_description
1 polymer ?
#
loop_
_entity_poly.entity_id
_entity_poly.type
_entity_poly.pdbx_seq_one_letter_code
_entity_poly.pdbx_strand_id
1 'polypeptide(L)'
;ADSVVKYDDKHVDVYLHLKKGRKYYLRNVNWVGNTVYSTDALNHAFRMKKGDVYDMRLRDKRLSEDEDAIGQQYYNNGYVFYNLDPVEINVEGDSIDLEMRITEGQQATFNRIRITGNERVFDYVIRRELRTKPGDLFSMESIKRSVRELSNMNQFDSEILAQEISKNIHPNQQTGTVDVTYPLVTKGGDQIELSAGWGQTGVIGKLGLKFTNFSLQNLFGKNGYKRIGFIPQGDGQTLSLQGQTNGTYYQSYALSFVDRWFGKKRPNSFSLSVYYSKQSDVNSNFYNNYYNNLYNYYYGFGTNSGYYNYTNYYDPDKWVRLVGLSIGFGKRLRWPDDYFSFSVALGYTRYMLKNWQYFLITDGNCNNINLTFNLNRSSIDNGFFPRRGSD
;
A
#
# COMPACT_ATOMS: atom_id res chain seq x y z
N ALA A 1 43.92 17.99 9.26
CA ALA A 1 43.94 16.53 9.42
C ALA A 1 42.98 16.17 10.55
N ASP A 2 42.12 15.30 10.27
CA ASP A 2 41.19 14.77 11.27
C ASP A 2 41.94 13.81 12.18
N SER A 3 41.70 13.87 13.47
CA SER A 3 42.33 12.97 14.42
C SER A 3 41.23 12.23 15.21
N VAL A 4 41.47 10.94 15.43
CA VAL A 4 40.67 10.09 16.27
C VAL A 4 41.50 9.69 17.47
N VAL A 5 41.04 10.07 18.63
CA VAL A 5 41.69 9.70 19.90
C VAL A 5 40.82 8.65 20.60
N LYS A 6 41.40 7.48 20.87
CA LYS A 6 40.74 6.45 21.64
C LYS A 6 40.76 6.84 23.12
N TYR A 7 39.59 7.06 23.69
CA TYR A 7 39.45 7.43 25.10
C TYR A 7 39.41 6.20 26.00
N ASP A 8 38.63 5.21 25.62
CA ASP A 8 38.59 3.88 26.26
C ASP A 8 38.19 2.81 25.23
N ASP A 9 37.91 1.57 25.65
CA ASP A 9 37.53 0.48 24.74
C ASP A 9 36.13 0.62 24.11
N LYS A 10 35.34 1.60 24.55
CA LYS A 10 33.97 1.83 24.08
C LYS A 10 33.76 3.22 23.50
N HIS A 11 34.68 4.17 23.74
CA HIS A 11 34.54 5.56 23.34
C HIS A 11 35.75 6.06 22.56
N VAL A 12 35.47 6.82 21.53
CA VAL A 12 36.47 7.51 20.72
C VAL A 12 36.09 8.99 20.56
N ASP A 13 37.03 9.86 20.72
CA ASP A 13 36.88 11.29 20.42
C ASP A 13 37.35 11.53 18.99
N VAL A 14 36.49 12.16 18.19
CA VAL A 14 36.76 12.50 16.80
C VAL A 14 36.91 14.02 16.70
N TYR A 15 38.10 14.48 16.41
CA TYR A 15 38.40 15.90 16.19
C TYR A 15 38.37 16.21 14.69
N LEU A 16 37.37 16.96 14.26
CA LEU A 16 37.20 17.42 12.88
C LEU A 16 37.61 18.87 12.74
N HIS A 17 38.66 19.16 11.98
CA HIS A 17 39.10 20.50 11.68
C HIS A 17 38.46 20.96 10.36
N LEU A 18 37.37 21.73 10.48
CA LEU A 18 36.62 22.23 9.34
C LEU A 18 37.06 23.66 9.01
N LYS A 19 37.60 23.85 7.82
CA LYS A 19 37.85 25.19 7.26
C LYS A 19 36.60 25.59 6.47
N LYS A 20 35.84 26.55 6.99
CA LYS A 20 34.65 27.09 6.30
C LYS A 20 35.09 27.82 5.05
N GLY A 21 34.55 27.50 3.90
CA GLY A 21 34.67 28.27 2.66
C GLY A 21 33.93 29.61 2.74
N ARG A 22 34.13 30.46 1.75
CA ARG A 22 33.38 31.71 1.61
C ARG A 22 31.92 31.36 1.24
N LYS A 23 30.97 32.19 1.71
CA LYS A 23 29.60 32.15 1.27
C LYS A 23 29.47 32.98 0.01
N TYR A 24 28.76 32.42 -0.97
CA TYR A 24 28.40 33.13 -2.19
C TYR A 24 26.91 33.42 -2.18
N TYR A 25 26.52 34.53 -2.82
CA TYR A 25 25.14 34.99 -2.88
C TYR A 25 24.68 35.06 -4.33
N LEU A 26 23.47 34.67 -4.59
CA LEU A 26 22.87 34.75 -5.92
C LEU A 26 22.58 36.21 -6.28
N ARG A 27 23.19 36.70 -7.36
CA ARG A 27 23.00 38.09 -7.84
C ARG A 27 21.92 38.12 -8.93
N ASN A 28 22.06 37.31 -9.97
CA ASN A 28 21.11 37.23 -11.05
C ASN A 28 20.91 35.79 -11.50
N VAL A 29 19.70 35.49 -12.03
CA VAL A 29 19.36 34.23 -12.71
C VAL A 29 18.82 34.61 -14.08
N ASN A 30 19.50 34.18 -15.13
CA ASN A 30 19.09 34.39 -16.51
C ASN A 30 18.69 33.06 -17.13
N TRP A 31 17.52 33.02 -17.76
CA TRP A 31 17.00 31.82 -18.45
C TRP A 31 17.17 32.00 -19.96
N VAL A 32 17.79 31.02 -20.60
CA VAL A 32 18.07 31.05 -22.05
C VAL A 32 17.54 29.77 -22.69
N GLY A 33 16.77 29.91 -23.76
CA GLY A 33 16.22 28.80 -24.52
C GLY A 33 14.83 28.31 -24.05
N ASN A 34 14.24 28.96 -23.06
CA ASN A 34 12.90 28.63 -22.57
C ASN A 34 11.83 29.25 -23.48
N THR A 35 11.10 28.40 -24.19
CA THR A 35 9.97 28.80 -25.06
C THR A 35 8.64 28.27 -24.54
N VAL A 36 8.64 27.17 -23.80
CA VAL A 36 7.44 26.49 -23.27
C VAL A 36 6.97 27.15 -21.99
N TYR A 37 7.89 27.46 -21.09
CA TYR A 37 7.56 28.11 -19.82
C TYR A 37 8.15 29.53 -19.78
N SER A 38 7.36 30.48 -19.26
CA SER A 38 7.82 31.85 -19.07
C SER A 38 8.93 31.93 -18.00
N THR A 39 9.80 32.92 -18.13
CA THR A 39 10.85 33.22 -17.14
C THR A 39 10.27 33.35 -15.73
N ASP A 40 9.10 34.00 -15.59
CA ASP A 40 8.44 34.16 -14.28
C ASP A 40 8.00 32.83 -13.68
N ALA A 41 7.44 31.93 -14.51
CA ALA A 41 7.07 30.58 -14.06
C ALA A 41 8.29 29.78 -13.60
N LEU A 42 9.40 29.84 -14.36
CA LEU A 42 10.66 29.17 -14.02
C LEU A 42 11.27 29.74 -12.73
N ASN A 43 11.27 31.06 -12.55
CA ASN A 43 11.73 31.70 -11.31
C ASN A 43 10.86 31.29 -10.11
N HIS A 44 9.55 31.18 -10.29
CA HIS A 44 8.64 30.73 -9.25
C HIS A 44 8.92 29.28 -8.85
N ALA A 45 9.18 28.40 -9.81
CA ALA A 45 9.55 27.00 -9.58
C ALA A 45 10.94 26.83 -8.96
N PHE A 46 11.89 27.68 -9.36
CA PHE A 46 13.26 27.64 -8.87
C PHE A 46 13.38 28.03 -7.38
N ARG A 47 12.56 28.98 -6.93
CA ARG A 47 12.45 29.44 -5.52
C ARG A 47 13.71 30.04 -4.89
N MET A 48 14.80 30.17 -5.61
CA MET A 48 15.97 30.91 -5.16
C MET A 48 15.90 32.35 -5.71
N LYS A 49 16.10 33.33 -4.85
CA LYS A 49 15.99 34.77 -5.19
C LYS A 49 17.33 35.45 -5.11
N LYS A 50 17.40 36.61 -5.77
CA LYS A 50 18.52 37.53 -5.64
C LYS A 50 18.78 37.83 -4.17
N GLY A 51 20.04 37.68 -3.73
CA GLY A 51 20.48 37.87 -2.35
C GLY A 51 20.46 36.64 -1.47
N ASP A 52 19.86 35.52 -1.93
CA ASP A 52 19.93 34.28 -1.21
C ASP A 52 21.34 33.68 -1.23
N VAL A 53 21.68 32.92 -0.20
CA VAL A 53 22.94 32.15 -0.19
C VAL A 53 22.86 31.11 -1.30
N TYR A 54 23.87 31.11 -2.17
CA TYR A 54 23.96 30.12 -3.24
C TYR A 54 24.25 28.73 -2.69
N ASP A 55 23.27 27.89 -2.68
CA ASP A 55 23.33 26.49 -2.27
C ASP A 55 23.13 25.57 -3.49
N MET A 56 24.21 24.92 -3.91
CA MET A 56 24.20 23.99 -5.06
C MET A 56 23.24 22.81 -4.84
N ARG A 57 23.10 22.33 -3.60
CA ARG A 57 22.17 21.22 -3.30
C ARG A 57 20.72 21.66 -3.44
N LEU A 58 20.40 22.86 -2.95
CA LEU A 58 19.06 23.41 -3.13
C LEU A 58 18.78 23.68 -4.59
N ARG A 59 19.74 24.22 -5.34
CA ARG A 59 19.65 24.40 -6.80
C ARG A 59 19.32 23.09 -7.49
N ASP A 60 20.12 22.03 -7.25
CA ASP A 60 19.94 20.75 -7.94
C ASP A 60 18.60 20.10 -7.59
N LYS A 61 18.17 20.21 -6.33
CA LYS A 61 16.82 19.80 -5.92
C LYS A 61 15.72 20.50 -6.70
N ARG A 62 15.80 21.81 -6.82
CA ARG A 62 14.78 22.61 -7.52
C ARG A 62 14.82 22.42 -9.03
N LEU A 63 15.95 22.02 -9.60
CA LEU A 63 16.09 21.76 -11.03
C LEU A 63 15.63 20.35 -11.42
N SER A 64 15.91 19.32 -10.61
CA SER A 64 15.74 17.92 -11.04
C SER A 64 15.14 16.97 -10.02
N GLU A 65 15.42 17.12 -8.71
CA GLU A 65 15.10 16.09 -7.72
C GLU A 65 13.69 16.21 -7.13
N ASP A 66 13.24 17.42 -6.83
CA ASP A 66 11.93 17.65 -6.25
C ASP A 66 10.81 17.24 -7.26
N GLU A 67 9.67 16.79 -6.74
CA GLU A 67 8.54 16.41 -7.61
C GLU A 67 7.98 17.58 -8.43
N ASP A 68 8.08 18.80 -7.89
CA ASP A 68 7.71 20.05 -8.55
C ASP A 68 8.93 20.74 -9.18
N ALA A 69 10.06 20.04 -9.30
CA ALA A 69 11.25 20.54 -9.98
C ALA A 69 10.97 20.92 -11.43
N ILE A 70 11.75 21.85 -11.93
CA ILE A 70 11.60 22.35 -13.31
C ILE A 70 11.69 21.20 -14.32
N GLY A 71 12.67 20.31 -14.17
CA GLY A 71 12.83 19.13 -15.03
C GLY A 71 11.63 18.19 -14.99
N GLN A 72 11.00 18.01 -13.82
CA GLN A 72 9.79 17.18 -13.72
C GLN A 72 8.60 17.79 -14.46
N GLN A 73 8.46 19.12 -14.48
CA GLN A 73 7.41 19.81 -15.23
C GLN A 73 7.56 19.59 -16.74
N TYR A 74 8.78 19.67 -17.26
CA TYR A 74 9.06 19.36 -18.66
C TYR A 74 8.80 17.89 -18.99
N TYR A 75 9.29 16.96 -18.17
CA TYR A 75 9.07 15.52 -18.36
C TYR A 75 7.60 15.13 -18.28
N ASN A 76 6.81 15.77 -17.44
CA ASN A 76 5.37 15.49 -17.33
C ASN A 76 4.55 16.05 -18.49
N ASN A 77 5.12 17.00 -19.25
CA ASN A 77 4.53 17.58 -20.46
C ASN A 77 5.16 17.04 -21.75
N GLY A 78 5.78 15.89 -21.71
CA GLY A 78 6.26 15.19 -22.91
C GLY A 78 7.66 15.55 -23.37
N TYR A 79 8.34 16.48 -22.73
CA TYR A 79 9.68 16.93 -23.15
C TYR A 79 10.77 16.01 -22.57
N VAL A 80 10.80 14.77 -23.04
CA VAL A 80 11.78 13.76 -22.59
C VAL A 80 13.22 14.09 -23.02
N PHE A 81 13.38 14.90 -24.06
CA PHE A 81 14.68 15.35 -24.58
C PHE A 81 15.16 16.66 -23.95
N TYR A 82 14.41 17.14 -22.96
CA TYR A 82 14.78 18.32 -22.21
C TYR A 82 16.13 18.14 -21.50
N ASN A 83 16.95 19.18 -21.60
CA ASN A 83 18.19 19.32 -20.85
C ASN A 83 18.32 20.73 -20.30
N LEU A 84 18.80 20.86 -19.08
CA LEU A 84 19.10 22.13 -18.44
C LEU A 84 20.52 22.10 -17.90
N ASP A 85 21.31 23.08 -18.32
CA ASP A 85 22.69 23.26 -17.90
C ASP A 85 22.83 24.59 -17.13
N PRO A 86 22.97 24.53 -15.78
CA PRO A 86 23.20 25.73 -14.98
C PRO A 86 24.67 26.16 -15.04
N VAL A 87 24.95 27.30 -15.68
CA VAL A 87 26.28 27.83 -15.89
C VAL A 87 26.51 29.05 -14.97
N GLU A 88 27.59 29.08 -14.23
CA GLU A 88 28.05 30.21 -13.46
C GLU A 88 28.83 31.12 -14.41
N ILE A 89 28.19 32.20 -14.91
CA ILE A 89 28.77 33.05 -15.95
C ILE A 89 29.68 34.13 -15.38
N ASN A 90 29.45 34.56 -14.14
CA ASN A 90 30.27 35.59 -13.49
C ASN A 90 30.31 35.37 -11.99
N VAL A 91 31.51 35.48 -11.43
CA VAL A 91 31.74 35.42 -9.97
C VAL A 91 32.55 36.65 -9.60
N GLU A 92 31.93 37.64 -8.97
CA GLU A 92 32.54 38.87 -8.57
C GLU A 92 32.41 39.05 -7.05
N GLY A 93 33.57 39.02 -6.37
CA GLY A 93 33.61 39.09 -4.91
C GLY A 93 32.96 37.83 -4.25
N ASP A 94 31.77 38.02 -3.71
CA ASP A 94 30.96 36.98 -3.09
C ASP A 94 29.63 36.77 -3.83
N SER A 95 29.46 37.33 -5.01
CA SER A 95 28.23 37.31 -5.81
C SER A 95 28.39 36.45 -7.06
N ILE A 96 27.37 35.67 -7.36
CA ILE A 96 27.30 34.75 -8.51
C ILE A 96 26.14 35.10 -9.41
N ASP A 97 26.39 35.16 -10.72
CA ASP A 97 25.38 35.21 -11.77
C ASP A 97 25.24 33.83 -12.41
N LEU A 98 24.01 33.34 -12.45
CA LEU A 98 23.66 32.05 -13.07
C LEU A 98 22.99 32.28 -14.42
N GLU A 99 23.40 31.50 -15.42
CA GLU A 99 22.70 31.34 -16.69
C GLU A 99 22.19 29.91 -16.80
N MET A 100 20.88 29.79 -16.85
CA MET A 100 20.15 28.51 -16.97
C MET A 100 19.90 28.23 -18.44
N ARG A 101 20.75 27.42 -19.07
CA ARG A 101 20.65 27.07 -20.49
C ARG A 101 19.71 25.91 -20.65
N ILE A 102 18.56 26.14 -21.29
CA ILE A 102 17.54 25.15 -21.54
C ILE A 102 17.57 24.73 -23.02
N THR A 103 17.59 23.41 -23.21
CA THR A 103 17.29 22.80 -24.51
C THR A 103 16.02 21.99 -24.33
N GLU A 104 14.89 22.49 -24.84
CA GLU A 104 13.57 21.86 -24.57
C GLU A 104 13.36 20.59 -25.40
N GLY A 105 13.85 20.58 -26.65
CA GLY A 105 13.62 19.49 -27.57
C GLY A 105 12.16 19.40 -28.04
N GLN A 106 11.82 18.31 -28.71
CA GLN A 106 10.46 18.04 -29.16
C GLN A 106 9.69 17.24 -28.12
N GLN A 107 8.36 17.37 -28.13
CA GLN A 107 7.49 16.50 -27.34
C GLN A 107 7.53 15.07 -27.87
N ALA A 108 7.45 14.10 -26.96
CA ALA A 108 7.42 12.70 -27.27
C ALA A 108 6.14 12.03 -26.76
N THR A 109 5.73 10.96 -27.43
CA THR A 109 4.60 10.12 -27.05
C THR A 109 5.06 8.70 -26.70
N PHE A 110 4.30 7.99 -25.87
CA PHE A 110 4.56 6.57 -25.66
C PHE A 110 4.30 5.78 -26.95
N ASN A 111 5.29 4.98 -27.39
CA ASN A 111 5.15 4.10 -28.54
C ASN A 111 4.83 2.68 -28.09
N ARG A 112 5.80 2.00 -27.51
CA ARG A 112 5.66 0.61 -27.09
C ARG A 112 5.79 0.46 -25.59
N ILE A 113 4.82 -0.23 -24.99
CA ILE A 113 4.83 -0.58 -23.58
C ILE A 113 4.96 -2.10 -23.46
N ARG A 114 6.11 -2.54 -22.97
CA ARG A 114 6.43 -3.95 -22.75
C ARG A 114 6.31 -4.28 -21.27
N ILE A 115 5.89 -5.50 -20.99
CA ILE A 115 5.86 -6.09 -19.65
C ILE A 115 6.68 -7.37 -19.71
N THR A 116 7.59 -7.54 -18.76
CA THR A 116 8.43 -8.74 -18.65
C THR A 116 8.36 -9.28 -17.22
N GLY A 117 8.59 -10.59 -17.03
CA GLY A 117 8.62 -11.21 -15.71
C GLY A 117 7.25 -11.45 -15.05
N ASN A 118 6.17 -11.41 -15.82
CA ASN A 118 4.79 -11.60 -15.33
C ASN A 118 4.32 -13.08 -15.40
N GLU A 119 5.14 -14.02 -14.97
CA GLU A 119 4.87 -15.45 -15.16
C GLU A 119 3.60 -15.95 -14.46
N ARG A 120 3.24 -15.35 -13.31
CA ARG A 120 2.12 -15.78 -12.46
C ARG A 120 0.85 -14.94 -12.61
N VAL A 121 0.93 -13.80 -13.28
CA VAL A 121 -0.18 -12.85 -13.46
C VAL A 121 -0.46 -12.67 -14.94
N PHE A 122 -1.72 -12.66 -15.34
CA PHE A 122 -2.08 -12.42 -16.73
C PHE A 122 -1.71 -11.00 -17.18
N ASP A 123 -1.21 -10.88 -18.41
CA ASP A 123 -0.76 -9.61 -18.98
C ASP A 123 -1.84 -8.50 -18.93
N TYR A 124 -3.10 -8.84 -19.21
CA TYR A 124 -4.19 -7.87 -19.13
C TYR A 124 -4.46 -7.34 -17.72
N VAL A 125 -4.13 -8.12 -16.68
CA VAL A 125 -4.29 -7.72 -15.28
C VAL A 125 -3.29 -6.62 -14.92
N ILE A 126 -2.10 -6.71 -15.48
CA ILE A 126 -1.04 -5.70 -15.30
C ILE A 126 -1.37 -4.47 -16.14
N ARG A 127 -1.72 -4.64 -17.44
CA ARG A 127 -2.00 -3.52 -18.35
C ARG A 127 -3.12 -2.62 -17.88
N ARG A 128 -4.14 -3.15 -17.24
CA ARG A 128 -5.26 -2.34 -16.73
C ARG A 128 -4.87 -1.43 -15.56
N GLU A 129 -3.79 -1.74 -14.84
CA GLU A 129 -3.25 -0.90 -13.77
C GLU A 129 -2.31 0.20 -14.28
N LEU A 130 -1.77 0.04 -15.51
CA LEU A 130 -0.88 1.03 -16.09
C LEU A 130 -1.62 2.32 -16.42
N ARG A 131 -0.99 3.44 -16.13
CA ARG A 131 -1.43 4.80 -16.49
C ARG A 131 -0.81 5.26 -17.81
N THR A 132 0.16 4.52 -18.30
CA THR A 132 0.81 4.76 -19.58
C THR A 132 0.13 3.93 -20.68
N LYS A 133 -0.17 4.56 -21.81
CA LYS A 133 -0.76 3.90 -22.97
C LYS A 133 -0.01 4.32 -24.23
N PRO A 134 0.12 3.44 -25.23
CA PRO A 134 0.66 3.82 -26.53
C PRO A 134 -0.17 4.97 -27.14
N GLY A 135 0.53 6.00 -27.63
CA GLY A 135 -0.07 7.20 -28.22
C GLY A 135 -0.34 8.35 -27.23
N ASP A 136 -0.35 8.09 -25.93
CA ASP A 136 -0.45 9.18 -24.93
C ASP A 136 0.86 9.99 -24.89
N LEU A 137 0.75 11.27 -24.54
CA LEU A 137 1.91 12.14 -24.30
C LEU A 137 2.79 11.54 -23.19
N PHE A 138 4.10 11.57 -23.38
CA PHE A 138 5.04 11.10 -22.35
C PHE A 138 4.85 11.87 -21.05
N SER A 139 4.80 11.16 -19.93
CA SER A 139 4.73 11.74 -18.60
C SER A 139 5.45 10.84 -17.62
N MET A 140 6.44 11.38 -16.92
CA MET A 140 7.18 10.68 -15.86
C MET A 140 6.27 10.38 -14.67
N GLU A 141 5.33 11.28 -14.36
CA GLU A 141 4.32 11.06 -13.33
C GLU A 141 3.44 9.84 -13.64
N SER A 142 3.01 9.68 -14.89
CA SER A 142 2.23 8.51 -15.33
C SER A 142 3.01 7.21 -15.15
N ILE A 143 4.33 7.21 -15.38
CA ILE A 143 5.21 6.06 -15.13
C ILE A 143 5.31 5.79 -13.62
N LYS A 144 5.62 6.80 -12.81
CA LYS A 144 5.70 6.69 -11.34
C LYS A 144 4.39 6.18 -10.74
N ARG A 145 3.27 6.67 -11.25
CA ARG A 145 1.94 6.24 -10.84
C ARG A 145 1.66 4.79 -11.24
N SER A 146 2.07 4.37 -12.43
CA SER A 146 1.98 2.97 -12.85
C SER A 146 2.80 2.04 -11.97
N VAL A 147 4.03 2.43 -11.63
CA VAL A 147 4.89 1.69 -10.68
C VAL A 147 4.21 1.55 -9.33
N ARG A 148 3.62 2.62 -8.80
CA ARG A 148 2.89 2.59 -7.52
C ARG A 148 1.67 1.67 -7.57
N GLU A 149 0.85 1.72 -8.63
CA GLU A 149 -0.30 0.84 -8.78
C GLU A 149 0.13 -0.64 -8.87
N LEU A 150 1.21 -0.93 -9.59
CA LEU A 150 1.78 -2.29 -9.65
C LEU A 150 2.33 -2.76 -8.30
N SER A 151 2.99 -1.88 -7.55
CA SER A 151 3.47 -2.16 -6.19
C SER A 151 2.33 -2.47 -5.22
N ASN A 152 1.21 -1.76 -5.33
CA ASN A 152 0.00 -1.96 -4.52
C ASN A 152 -0.70 -3.29 -4.80
N MET A 153 -0.38 -3.97 -5.90
CA MET A 153 -0.89 -5.33 -6.15
C MET A 153 -0.31 -6.36 -5.19
N ASN A 154 0.84 -6.08 -4.55
CA ASN A 154 1.58 -7.00 -3.67
C ASN A 154 1.96 -8.35 -4.32
N GLN A 155 2.13 -8.36 -5.63
CA GLN A 155 2.48 -9.55 -6.42
C GLN A 155 3.85 -9.44 -7.07
N PHE A 156 4.41 -8.24 -7.03
CA PHE A 156 5.72 -7.92 -7.61
C PHE A 156 6.63 -7.29 -6.56
N ASP A 157 7.92 -7.44 -6.78
CA ASP A 157 8.92 -6.75 -5.98
C ASP A 157 8.95 -5.27 -6.36
N SER A 158 8.50 -4.44 -5.43
CA SER A 158 8.37 -2.99 -5.64
C SER A 158 9.72 -2.28 -5.66
N GLU A 159 10.73 -2.79 -4.95
CA GLU A 159 12.05 -2.18 -4.88
C GLU A 159 12.79 -2.37 -6.20
N ILE A 160 12.79 -3.60 -6.71
CA ILE A 160 13.41 -3.91 -8.01
C ILE A 160 12.72 -3.10 -9.12
N LEU A 161 11.38 -3.08 -9.14
CA LEU A 161 10.64 -2.31 -10.14
C LEU A 161 10.98 -0.81 -10.09
N ALA A 162 11.04 -0.22 -8.90
CA ALA A 162 11.35 1.19 -8.74
C ALA A 162 12.79 1.55 -9.18
N GLN A 163 13.74 0.66 -8.93
CA GLN A 163 15.15 0.86 -9.31
C GLN A 163 15.38 0.66 -10.81
N GLU A 164 14.75 -0.35 -11.40
CA GLU A 164 15.02 -0.73 -12.78
C GLU A 164 14.20 0.05 -13.81
N ILE A 165 13.07 0.65 -13.44
CA ILE A 165 12.17 1.33 -14.39
C ILE A 165 12.88 2.47 -15.14
N SER A 166 13.72 3.25 -14.47
CA SER A 166 14.42 4.39 -15.07
C SER A 166 15.40 3.96 -16.17
N LYS A 167 16.01 2.79 -16.06
CA LYS A 167 16.93 2.21 -17.05
C LYS A 167 16.18 1.63 -18.25
N ASN A 168 14.88 1.41 -18.12
CA ASN A 168 14.01 0.77 -19.10
C ASN A 168 13.10 1.76 -19.86
N ILE A 169 13.45 3.04 -19.84
CA ILE A 169 12.82 4.12 -20.61
C ILE A 169 13.77 4.44 -21.77
N HIS A 170 13.33 4.19 -22.99
CA HIS A 170 14.14 4.35 -24.19
C HIS A 170 13.53 5.40 -25.13
N PRO A 171 13.95 6.68 -25.00
CA PRO A 171 13.51 7.74 -25.89
C PRO A 171 14.20 7.67 -27.25
N ASN A 172 13.44 7.90 -28.33
CA ASN A 172 13.92 8.01 -29.69
C ASN A 172 13.66 9.41 -30.22
N GLN A 173 14.71 10.20 -30.35
CA GLN A 173 14.61 11.59 -30.80
C GLN A 173 14.19 11.72 -32.25
N GLN A 174 14.55 10.77 -33.11
CA GLN A 174 14.21 10.83 -34.53
C GLN A 174 12.71 10.70 -34.78
N THR A 175 12.03 9.87 -33.99
CA THR A 175 10.60 9.59 -34.14
C THR A 175 9.74 10.39 -33.14
N GLY A 176 10.33 11.06 -32.15
CA GLY A 176 9.59 11.72 -31.10
C GLY A 176 8.80 10.73 -30.22
N THR A 177 9.34 9.54 -29.99
CA THR A 177 8.63 8.49 -29.27
C THR A 177 9.46 7.89 -28.15
N VAL A 178 8.79 7.25 -27.18
CA VAL A 178 9.42 6.60 -26.05
C VAL A 178 8.91 5.17 -25.90
N ASP A 179 9.81 4.22 -25.90
CA ASP A 179 9.52 2.84 -25.54
C ASP A 179 9.77 2.64 -24.03
N VAL A 180 8.83 1.99 -23.33
CA VAL A 180 8.94 1.71 -21.90
C VAL A 180 8.77 0.22 -21.67
N THR A 181 9.69 -0.36 -20.89
CA THR A 181 9.59 -1.74 -20.43
C THR A 181 9.41 -1.76 -18.92
N TYR A 182 8.37 -2.43 -18.43
CA TYR A 182 8.15 -2.69 -17.00
C TYR A 182 8.77 -4.05 -16.64
N PRO A 183 9.96 -4.07 -16.02
CA PRO A 183 10.62 -5.30 -15.60
C PRO A 183 10.03 -5.75 -14.26
N LEU A 184 9.11 -6.71 -14.31
CA LEU A 184 8.46 -7.24 -13.11
C LEU A 184 9.22 -8.46 -12.61
N VAL A 185 9.37 -8.53 -11.30
CA VAL A 185 9.83 -9.73 -10.60
C VAL A 185 8.69 -10.22 -9.73
N THR A 186 8.17 -11.40 -10.01
CA THR A 186 7.02 -11.95 -9.27
C THR A 186 7.42 -12.28 -7.84
N LYS A 187 6.58 -11.85 -6.90
CA LYS A 187 6.70 -12.12 -5.46
C LYS A 187 5.52 -12.97 -5.01
N GLY A 188 5.75 -13.94 -4.15
CA GLY A 188 4.66 -14.68 -3.51
C GLY A 188 3.88 -13.75 -2.57
N GLY A 189 2.62 -13.45 -2.89
CA GLY A 189 1.75 -12.62 -2.07
C GLY A 189 0.81 -13.44 -1.17
N ASP A 190 0.82 -14.76 -1.30
CA ASP A 190 -0.03 -15.65 -0.53
C ASP A 190 0.46 -15.72 0.92
N GLN A 191 -0.48 -15.71 1.86
CA GLN A 191 -0.18 -15.65 3.28
C GLN A 191 -0.87 -16.81 3.99
N ILE A 192 -0.13 -17.45 4.88
CA ILE A 192 -0.64 -18.43 5.83
C ILE A 192 -0.43 -17.85 7.22
N GLU A 193 -1.53 -17.68 7.96
CA GLU A 193 -1.51 -17.23 9.34
C GLU A 193 -1.87 -18.42 10.23
N LEU A 194 -0.97 -18.81 11.09
CA LEU A 194 -1.22 -19.81 12.13
C LEU A 194 -0.93 -19.16 13.48
N SER A 195 -1.93 -19.12 14.34
CA SER A 195 -1.75 -18.63 15.69
C SER A 195 -2.42 -19.55 16.70
N ALA A 196 -1.80 -19.69 17.86
CA ALA A 196 -2.35 -20.41 18.99
C ALA A 196 -2.16 -19.57 20.25
N GLY A 197 -3.15 -19.59 21.13
CA GLY A 197 -3.13 -18.92 22.42
C GLY A 197 -3.75 -19.80 23.50
N TRP A 198 -3.49 -19.46 24.73
CA TRP A 198 -4.08 -20.10 25.89
C TRP A 198 -4.90 -19.08 26.69
N GLY A 199 -6.15 -19.42 26.98
CA GLY A 199 -7.05 -18.61 27.79
C GLY A 199 -7.73 -19.41 28.88
N GLN A 200 -8.61 -18.77 29.65
CA GLN A 200 -9.36 -19.43 30.73
C GLN A 200 -10.24 -20.59 30.25
N THR A 201 -10.69 -20.55 29.00
CA THR A 201 -11.53 -21.55 28.35
C THR A 201 -10.74 -22.58 27.51
N GLY A 202 -9.41 -22.59 27.64
CA GLY A 202 -8.52 -23.54 26.97
C GLY A 202 -7.71 -22.93 25.82
N VAL A 203 -7.29 -23.77 24.89
CA VAL A 203 -6.46 -23.40 23.74
C VAL A 203 -7.31 -22.76 22.65
N ILE A 204 -6.90 -21.59 22.17
CA ILE A 204 -7.47 -20.91 21.00
C ILE A 204 -6.54 -21.15 19.83
N GLY A 205 -7.07 -21.70 18.73
CA GLY A 205 -6.35 -21.85 17.48
C GLY A 205 -6.98 -21.00 16.39
N LYS A 206 -6.15 -20.37 15.55
CA LYS A 206 -6.57 -19.65 14.35
C LYS A 206 -5.74 -20.09 13.16
N LEU A 207 -6.40 -20.38 12.05
CA LEU A 207 -5.79 -20.62 10.75
C LEU A 207 -6.39 -19.63 9.75
N GLY A 208 -5.53 -18.85 9.11
CA GLY A 208 -5.87 -17.95 8.02
C GLY A 208 -5.10 -18.32 6.77
N LEU A 209 -5.80 -18.39 5.64
CA LEU A 209 -5.23 -18.58 4.32
C LEU A 209 -5.67 -17.41 3.44
N LYS A 210 -4.73 -16.70 2.84
CA LYS A 210 -5.02 -15.57 1.96
C LYS A 210 -4.25 -15.75 0.64
N PHE A 211 -4.97 -15.85 -0.44
CA PHE A 211 -4.46 -15.98 -1.80
C PHE A 211 -4.71 -14.68 -2.54
N THR A 212 -3.64 -14.00 -2.95
CA THR A 212 -3.70 -12.64 -3.50
C THR A 212 -3.79 -12.58 -5.02
N ASN A 213 -3.52 -13.70 -5.68
CA ASN A 213 -3.57 -13.82 -7.14
C ASN A 213 -4.60 -14.87 -7.61
N PHE A 214 -5.67 -15.04 -6.87
CA PHE A 214 -6.71 -16.01 -7.21
C PHE A 214 -7.36 -15.68 -8.55
N SER A 215 -7.80 -16.71 -9.25
CA SER A 215 -8.54 -16.62 -10.51
C SER A 215 -9.78 -17.50 -10.49
N LEU A 216 -10.94 -16.87 -10.32
CA LEU A 216 -12.24 -17.55 -10.40
C LEU A 216 -12.48 -18.11 -11.79
N GLN A 217 -11.99 -17.44 -12.83
CA GLN A 217 -12.12 -17.88 -14.21
C GLN A 217 -11.35 -19.18 -14.46
N ASN A 218 -10.15 -19.30 -13.91
CA ASN A 218 -9.35 -20.53 -14.03
C ASN A 218 -9.91 -21.69 -13.18
N LEU A 219 -10.68 -21.41 -12.14
CA LEU A 219 -11.34 -22.45 -11.35
C LEU A 219 -12.41 -23.21 -12.16
N PHE A 220 -13.14 -22.49 -13.01
CA PHE A 220 -14.25 -23.03 -13.81
C PHE A 220 -13.94 -23.17 -15.30
N GLY A 221 -12.80 -22.66 -15.76
CA GLY A 221 -12.41 -22.66 -17.16
C GLY A 221 -11.79 -23.98 -17.64
N LYS A 222 -11.97 -24.30 -18.94
CA LYS A 222 -11.33 -25.47 -19.60
C LYS A 222 -9.79 -25.43 -19.57
N ASN A 223 -9.21 -24.23 -19.38
CA ASN A 223 -7.78 -23.99 -19.29
C ASN A 223 -7.29 -23.85 -17.84
N GLY A 224 -8.14 -24.16 -16.86
CA GLY A 224 -7.77 -24.21 -15.47
C GLY A 224 -6.54 -25.10 -15.28
N TYR A 225 -5.63 -24.70 -14.43
CA TYR A 225 -4.47 -25.48 -14.02
C TYR A 225 -3.26 -25.55 -14.95
N LYS A 226 -3.16 -24.80 -16.02
CA LYS A 226 -1.92 -24.83 -16.82
C LYS A 226 -0.72 -24.13 -16.19
N ARG A 227 -0.87 -23.46 -15.03
CA ARG A 227 0.22 -22.68 -14.42
C ARG A 227 0.27 -22.80 -12.91
N ILE A 228 1.32 -23.47 -12.45
CA ILE A 228 1.99 -23.34 -11.15
C ILE A 228 1.10 -23.23 -9.92
N GLY A 229 0.87 -24.37 -9.26
CA GLY A 229 0.31 -24.47 -7.91
C GLY A 229 -1.04 -25.13 -7.81
N PHE A 230 -1.41 -25.51 -6.59
CA PHE A 230 -2.68 -26.18 -6.26
C PHE A 230 -3.90 -25.25 -6.42
N ILE A 231 -3.68 -23.93 -6.35
CA ILE A 231 -4.75 -22.94 -6.39
C ILE A 231 -4.72 -22.21 -7.72
N PRO A 232 -5.87 -22.02 -8.40
CA PRO A 232 -5.94 -21.31 -9.67
C PRO A 232 -5.55 -19.84 -9.47
N GLN A 233 -4.56 -19.38 -10.25
CA GLN A 233 -3.98 -18.05 -10.16
C GLN A 233 -4.05 -17.33 -11.51
N GLY A 234 -3.87 -15.99 -11.50
CA GLY A 234 -3.68 -15.18 -12.68
C GLY A 234 -4.50 -13.88 -12.76
N ASP A 235 -5.69 -13.81 -12.16
CA ASP A 235 -6.60 -12.67 -12.27
C ASP A 235 -6.34 -11.54 -11.26
N GLY A 236 -5.47 -11.76 -10.28
CA GLY A 236 -5.19 -10.78 -9.23
C GLY A 236 -6.36 -10.60 -8.25
N GLN A 237 -7.28 -11.56 -8.19
CA GLN A 237 -8.35 -11.58 -7.20
C GLN A 237 -7.81 -12.05 -5.86
N THR A 238 -8.47 -11.67 -4.78
CA THR A 238 -8.10 -12.10 -3.43
C THR A 238 -9.15 -13.05 -2.88
N LEU A 239 -8.73 -14.25 -2.46
CA LEU A 239 -9.54 -15.21 -1.73
C LEU A 239 -8.94 -15.39 -0.34
N SER A 240 -9.75 -15.20 0.69
CA SER A 240 -9.32 -15.40 2.08
C SER A 240 -10.24 -16.41 2.76
N LEU A 241 -9.62 -17.37 3.43
CA LEU A 241 -10.29 -18.38 4.26
C LEU A 241 -9.75 -18.24 5.68
N GLN A 242 -10.62 -18.16 6.65
CA GLN A 242 -10.22 -18.04 8.05
C GLN A 242 -11.05 -18.99 8.90
N GLY A 243 -10.37 -19.74 9.74
CA GLY A 243 -10.99 -20.56 10.79
C GLY A 243 -10.37 -20.24 12.13
N GLN A 244 -11.20 -20.06 13.14
CA GLN A 244 -10.77 -19.87 14.52
C GLN A 244 -11.61 -20.74 15.42
N THR A 245 -10.98 -21.41 16.37
CA THR A 245 -11.69 -22.25 17.32
C THR A 245 -11.07 -22.16 18.71
N ASN A 246 -11.94 -22.19 19.72
CA ASN A 246 -11.60 -22.45 21.10
C ASN A 246 -12.43 -23.67 21.54
N GLY A 247 -12.18 -24.80 20.89
CA GLY A 247 -12.91 -26.03 21.14
C GLY A 247 -14.43 -25.85 21.03
N THR A 248 -15.15 -26.12 22.12
CA THR A 248 -16.62 -26.04 22.19
C THR A 248 -17.15 -24.64 22.47
N TYR A 249 -16.32 -23.74 23.03
CA TYR A 249 -16.77 -22.40 23.46
C TYR A 249 -16.94 -21.44 22.29
N TYR A 250 -16.00 -21.46 21.36
CA TYR A 250 -16.02 -20.55 20.24
C TYR A 250 -15.54 -21.22 18.96
N GLN A 251 -16.27 -21.01 17.90
CA GLN A 251 -15.91 -21.44 16.53
C GLN A 251 -16.30 -20.33 15.57
N SER A 252 -15.41 -19.97 14.67
CA SER A 252 -15.67 -18.97 13.64
C SER A 252 -15.02 -19.40 12.33
N TYR A 253 -15.77 -19.33 11.24
CA TYR A 253 -15.31 -19.60 9.90
C TYR A 253 -15.72 -18.46 9.00
N ALA A 254 -14.79 -17.94 8.21
CA ALA A 254 -15.05 -16.87 7.28
C ALA A 254 -14.42 -17.16 5.92
N LEU A 255 -15.14 -16.83 4.87
CA LEU A 255 -14.70 -16.83 3.50
C LEU A 255 -14.91 -15.42 2.95
N SER A 256 -13.88 -14.84 2.35
CA SER A 256 -13.95 -13.54 1.70
C SER A 256 -13.33 -13.62 0.31
N PHE A 257 -14.04 -13.07 -0.65
CA PHE A 257 -13.59 -12.94 -2.04
C PHE A 257 -13.63 -11.46 -2.46
N VAL A 258 -12.57 -10.98 -3.08
CA VAL A 258 -12.47 -9.59 -3.56
C VAL A 258 -11.91 -9.56 -4.97
N ASP A 259 -12.64 -8.94 -5.88
CA ASP A 259 -12.19 -8.62 -7.23
C ASP A 259 -12.12 -7.10 -7.39
N ARG A 260 -10.93 -6.54 -7.62
CA ARG A 260 -10.72 -5.09 -7.77
C ARG A 260 -11.13 -4.56 -9.15
N TRP A 261 -11.33 -5.45 -10.11
CA TRP A 261 -11.66 -5.11 -11.50
C TRP A 261 -12.85 -5.93 -12.00
N PHE A 262 -13.88 -5.97 -11.18
CA PHE A 262 -15.11 -6.67 -11.55
C PHE A 262 -15.68 -6.16 -12.87
N GLY A 263 -15.91 -7.10 -13.80
CA GLY A 263 -16.27 -6.78 -15.18
C GLY A 263 -15.10 -6.38 -16.10
N LYS A 264 -13.85 -6.39 -15.62
CA LYS A 264 -12.56 -6.26 -16.37
C LYS A 264 -12.34 -4.96 -17.13
N LYS A 265 -13.35 -4.12 -17.34
CA LYS A 265 -13.28 -2.90 -18.17
C LYS A 265 -12.99 -1.63 -17.35
N ARG A 266 -13.33 -1.59 -16.09
CA ARG A 266 -13.19 -0.42 -15.22
C ARG A 266 -12.76 -0.87 -13.82
N PRO A 267 -12.07 -0.02 -13.06
CA PRO A 267 -11.67 -0.33 -11.68
C PRO A 267 -12.87 -0.29 -10.73
N ASN A 268 -13.83 -1.17 -10.96
CA ASN A 268 -14.95 -1.40 -10.06
C ASN A 268 -14.59 -2.60 -9.18
N SER A 269 -14.66 -2.46 -7.88
CA SER A 269 -14.42 -3.56 -6.96
C SER A 269 -15.72 -4.27 -6.61
N PHE A 270 -15.62 -5.57 -6.47
CA PHE A 270 -16.68 -6.43 -5.93
C PHE A 270 -16.10 -7.19 -4.75
N SER A 271 -16.86 -7.28 -3.67
CA SER A 271 -16.51 -8.07 -2.50
C SER A 271 -17.69 -8.93 -2.07
N LEU A 272 -17.39 -10.16 -1.69
CA LEU A 272 -18.33 -11.11 -1.13
C LEU A 272 -17.69 -11.70 0.12
N SER A 273 -18.40 -11.64 1.24
CA SER A 273 -17.96 -12.27 2.48
C SER A 273 -19.10 -13.09 3.08
N VAL A 274 -18.77 -14.31 3.47
CA VAL A 274 -19.68 -15.22 4.18
C VAL A 274 -18.99 -15.63 5.47
N TYR A 275 -19.68 -15.57 6.57
CA TYR A 275 -19.13 -16.01 7.84
C TYR A 275 -20.17 -16.76 8.68
N TYR A 276 -19.65 -17.69 9.46
CA TYR A 276 -20.37 -18.42 10.49
C TYR A 276 -19.59 -18.28 11.79
N SER A 277 -20.28 -18.00 12.88
CA SER A 277 -19.70 -17.99 14.21
C SER A 277 -20.65 -18.63 15.20
N LYS A 278 -20.10 -19.43 16.11
CA LYS A 278 -20.78 -19.99 17.26
C LYS A 278 -20.01 -19.62 18.52
N GLN A 279 -20.71 -19.05 19.49
CA GLN A 279 -20.20 -18.81 20.82
C GLN A 279 -21.12 -19.46 21.83
N SER A 280 -20.55 -20.18 22.78
CA SER A 280 -21.26 -20.79 23.89
C SER A 280 -20.85 -20.15 25.20
N ASP A 281 -21.74 -20.14 26.17
CA ASP A 281 -21.46 -19.62 27.51
C ASP A 281 -20.88 -20.73 28.41
N VAL A 282 -20.39 -20.33 29.55
CA VAL A 282 -19.91 -21.23 30.60
C VAL A 282 -21.04 -21.56 31.60
N ASN A 283 -20.98 -22.74 32.14
CA ASN A 283 -21.95 -23.16 33.20
C ASN A 283 -21.64 -22.47 34.55
N SER A 284 -22.57 -22.56 35.46
CA SER A 284 -22.44 -21.97 36.82
C SER A 284 -21.26 -22.49 37.61
N ASN A 285 -20.76 -23.69 37.31
CA ASN A 285 -19.60 -24.26 38.04
C ASN A 285 -18.31 -23.52 37.70
N PHE A 286 -18.19 -22.89 36.55
CA PHE A 286 -17.07 -22.03 36.20
C PHE A 286 -16.96 -20.84 37.18
N TYR A 287 -18.07 -20.15 37.39
CA TYR A 287 -18.12 -19.01 38.31
C TYR A 287 -17.88 -19.43 39.76
N ASN A 288 -18.52 -20.54 40.20
CA ASN A 288 -18.34 -21.06 41.55
C ASN A 288 -16.89 -21.45 41.84
N ASN A 289 -16.21 -22.11 40.91
CA ASN A 289 -14.80 -22.46 41.07
C ASN A 289 -13.89 -21.23 41.04
N TYR A 290 -14.18 -20.27 40.22
CA TYR A 290 -13.41 -19.01 40.16
C TYR A 290 -13.52 -18.24 41.45
N TYR A 291 -14.73 -18.04 41.99
CA TYR A 291 -14.94 -17.35 43.27
C TYR A 291 -14.38 -18.12 44.45
N ASN A 292 -14.50 -19.41 44.49
CA ASN A 292 -13.92 -20.25 45.53
C ASN A 292 -12.39 -20.21 45.51
N ASN A 293 -11.75 -20.25 44.37
CA ASN A 293 -10.31 -20.10 44.24
C ASN A 293 -9.83 -18.71 44.67
N LEU A 294 -10.56 -17.66 44.25
CA LEU A 294 -10.27 -16.29 44.65
C LEU A 294 -10.40 -16.09 46.19
N TYR A 295 -11.48 -16.64 46.76
CA TYR A 295 -11.71 -16.61 48.19
C TYR A 295 -10.59 -17.33 48.96
N ASN A 296 -10.21 -18.54 48.55
CA ASN A 296 -9.12 -19.32 49.13
C ASN A 296 -7.77 -18.62 49.03
N TYR A 297 -7.52 -17.91 47.94
CA TYR A 297 -6.31 -17.10 47.75
C TYR A 297 -6.25 -15.92 48.72
N TYR A 298 -7.36 -15.21 48.90
CA TYR A 298 -7.39 -14.03 49.82
C TYR A 298 -7.40 -14.41 51.29
N TYR A 299 -7.99 -15.51 51.67
CA TYR A 299 -8.15 -15.93 53.08
C TYR A 299 -7.14 -17.00 53.50
N GLY A 300 -6.16 -17.34 52.69
CA GLY A 300 -5.02 -18.17 53.07
C GLY A 300 -5.33 -19.64 53.39
N PHE A 301 -6.51 -20.11 52.96
CA PHE A 301 -6.77 -21.55 52.96
C PHE A 301 -5.95 -22.17 51.87
N GLY A 302 -4.88 -22.89 52.24
CA GLY A 302 -3.94 -23.48 51.29
C GLY A 302 -4.67 -24.16 50.15
N THR A 303 -4.31 -23.77 48.95
CA THR A 303 -4.77 -24.43 47.77
C THR A 303 -4.34 -25.89 47.83
N ASN A 304 -5.26 -26.76 48.16
CA ASN A 304 -5.09 -28.14 47.80
C ASN A 304 -4.88 -28.13 46.27
N SER A 305 -3.65 -28.37 45.87
CA SER A 305 -3.27 -28.58 44.47
C SER A 305 -3.81 -29.94 43.99
N GLY A 306 -5.11 -30.13 44.23
CA GLY A 306 -5.86 -31.16 43.59
C GLY A 306 -5.95 -30.82 42.12
N TYR A 307 -5.28 -31.60 41.30
CA TYR A 307 -5.47 -31.80 39.88
C TYR A 307 -6.50 -30.83 39.32
N TYR A 308 -6.08 -29.93 38.45
CA TYR A 308 -6.98 -29.20 37.58
C TYR A 308 -7.80 -30.25 36.84
N ASN A 309 -8.91 -30.66 37.41
CA ASN A 309 -9.96 -31.33 36.71
C ASN A 309 -10.36 -30.33 35.65
N TYR A 310 -10.00 -30.57 34.40
CA TYR A 310 -10.58 -29.91 33.25
C TYR A 310 -12.06 -30.25 33.23
N THR A 311 -12.80 -29.72 34.18
CA THR A 311 -14.24 -29.77 34.19
C THR A 311 -14.69 -29.01 32.98
N ASN A 312 -15.44 -29.66 32.16
CA ASN A 312 -16.01 -29.06 30.97
C ASN A 312 -17.02 -28.00 31.43
N TYR A 313 -16.60 -26.73 31.49
CA TYR A 313 -17.45 -25.60 31.88
C TYR A 313 -18.43 -25.19 30.79
N TYR A 314 -18.41 -25.87 29.65
CA TYR A 314 -19.27 -25.66 28.51
C TYR A 314 -20.74 -25.92 28.90
N ASP A 315 -21.62 -24.97 28.58
CA ASP A 315 -23.05 -25.11 28.70
C ASP A 315 -23.66 -25.36 27.30
N PRO A 316 -24.13 -26.60 26.99
CA PRO A 316 -24.71 -26.92 25.70
C PRO A 316 -26.01 -26.18 25.41
N ASP A 317 -26.66 -25.67 26.45
CA ASP A 317 -27.98 -25.02 26.36
C ASP A 317 -27.89 -23.49 26.26
N LYS A 318 -26.67 -22.91 26.37
CA LYS A 318 -26.44 -21.46 26.25
C LYS A 318 -25.52 -21.17 25.09
N TRP A 319 -26.05 -20.62 24.02
CA TRP A 319 -25.23 -20.27 22.85
C TRP A 319 -25.87 -19.22 21.97
N VAL A 320 -25.01 -18.55 21.22
CA VAL A 320 -25.36 -17.69 20.08
C VAL A 320 -24.64 -18.22 18.83
N ARG A 321 -25.38 -18.34 17.74
CA ARG A 321 -24.86 -18.64 16.40
C ARG A 321 -25.16 -17.49 15.47
N LEU A 322 -24.18 -17.14 14.66
CA LEU A 322 -24.31 -16.08 13.67
C LEU A 322 -24.00 -16.64 12.30
N VAL A 323 -24.84 -16.33 11.34
CA VAL A 323 -24.57 -16.54 9.91
C VAL A 323 -24.67 -15.19 9.25
N GLY A 324 -23.61 -14.77 8.58
CA GLY A 324 -23.58 -13.49 7.92
C GLY A 324 -23.15 -13.59 6.45
N LEU A 325 -23.74 -12.70 5.66
CA LEU A 325 -23.44 -12.49 4.25
C LEU A 325 -23.23 -10.99 4.04
N SER A 326 -22.16 -10.61 3.37
CA SER A 326 -21.94 -9.23 2.98
C SER A 326 -21.54 -9.17 1.51
N ILE A 327 -22.20 -8.28 0.76
CA ILE A 327 -21.92 -8.02 -0.66
C ILE A 327 -21.59 -6.54 -0.80
N GLY A 328 -20.42 -6.23 -1.36
CA GLY A 328 -19.96 -4.88 -1.55
C GLY A 328 -19.61 -4.58 -3.01
N PHE A 329 -19.90 -3.36 -3.43
CA PHE A 329 -19.48 -2.79 -4.71
C PHE A 329 -18.77 -1.49 -4.48
N GLY A 330 -17.61 -1.32 -5.11
CA GLY A 330 -16.84 -0.09 -5.05
C GLY A 330 -16.50 0.42 -6.45
N LYS A 331 -16.31 1.73 -6.55
CA LYS A 331 -15.95 2.40 -7.80
C LYS A 331 -14.97 3.52 -7.52
N ARG A 332 -13.89 3.60 -8.31
CA ARG A 332 -13.03 4.79 -8.35
C ARG A 332 -13.75 5.89 -9.14
N LEU A 333 -13.89 7.05 -8.53
CA LEU A 333 -14.53 8.21 -9.16
C LEU A 333 -13.55 8.88 -10.12
N ARG A 334 -14.08 9.69 -11.05
CA ARG A 334 -13.29 10.52 -11.97
C ARG A 334 -13.41 12.00 -11.65
N TRP A 335 -14.44 12.35 -10.91
CA TRP A 335 -14.72 13.70 -10.48
C TRP A 335 -14.93 13.69 -8.97
N PRO A 336 -14.41 14.65 -8.23
CA PRO A 336 -13.59 15.80 -8.65
C PRO A 336 -12.17 15.43 -9.09
N ASP A 337 -11.60 14.33 -8.61
CA ASP A 337 -10.33 13.74 -9.07
C ASP A 337 -10.40 12.21 -9.01
N ASP A 338 -9.41 11.52 -9.56
CA ASP A 338 -9.38 10.06 -9.61
C ASP A 338 -8.75 9.39 -8.37
N TYR A 339 -8.52 10.15 -7.31
CA TYR A 339 -8.12 9.65 -5.99
C TYR A 339 -9.33 9.28 -5.12
N PHE A 340 -10.54 9.72 -5.49
CA PHE A 340 -11.76 9.35 -4.78
C PHE A 340 -12.21 7.93 -5.13
N SER A 341 -12.59 7.18 -4.08
CA SER A 341 -13.27 5.90 -4.20
C SER A 341 -14.56 5.92 -3.37
N PHE A 342 -15.61 5.40 -3.97
CA PHE A 342 -16.91 5.24 -3.31
C PHE A 342 -17.27 3.76 -3.28
N SER A 343 -17.72 3.27 -2.13
CA SER A 343 -18.20 1.89 -2.01
C SER A 343 -19.48 1.79 -1.20
N VAL A 344 -20.30 0.82 -1.56
CA VAL A 344 -21.54 0.46 -0.90
C VAL A 344 -21.47 -1.02 -0.56
N ALA A 345 -21.79 -1.38 0.67
CA ALA A 345 -21.88 -2.76 1.10
C ALA A 345 -23.24 -3.02 1.79
N LEU A 346 -23.89 -4.09 1.38
CA LEU A 346 -25.09 -4.63 2.00
C LEU A 346 -24.70 -5.86 2.82
N GLY A 347 -24.95 -5.80 4.12
CA GLY A 347 -24.73 -6.89 5.04
C GLY A 347 -26.05 -7.45 5.56
N TYR A 348 -26.12 -8.77 5.69
CA TYR A 348 -27.17 -9.48 6.36
C TYR A 348 -26.57 -10.43 7.38
N THR A 349 -27.06 -10.36 8.62
CA THR A 349 -26.64 -11.26 9.70
C THR A 349 -27.85 -11.83 10.40
N ARG A 350 -27.91 -13.14 10.46
CA ARG A 350 -28.90 -13.89 11.24
C ARG A 350 -28.26 -14.34 12.54
N TYR A 351 -28.88 -13.96 13.64
CA TYR A 351 -28.56 -14.42 14.99
C TYR A 351 -29.55 -15.49 15.39
N MET A 352 -29.04 -16.58 15.92
CA MET A 352 -29.82 -17.68 16.50
C MET A 352 -29.35 -17.82 17.93
N LEU A 353 -30.25 -17.65 18.88
CA LEU A 353 -29.98 -17.57 20.33
C LEU A 353 -30.70 -18.70 21.08
N LYS A 354 -30.02 -19.25 22.06
CA LYS A 354 -30.60 -20.19 23.02
C LYS A 354 -30.08 -19.82 24.40
N ASN A 355 -30.99 -19.39 25.33
CA ASN A 355 -30.70 -18.98 26.68
C ASN A 355 -29.52 -17.95 26.78
N TRP A 356 -29.42 -17.05 25.79
CA TRP A 356 -28.30 -16.11 25.67
C TRP A 356 -28.62 -14.77 26.35
N GLN A 357 -28.10 -14.57 27.58
CA GLN A 357 -28.48 -13.45 28.45
C GLN A 357 -27.90 -12.11 28.04
N TYR A 358 -26.97 -12.06 27.08
CA TYR A 358 -26.28 -10.83 26.67
C TYR A 358 -26.98 -10.08 25.54
N PHE A 359 -28.17 -10.54 25.13
CA PHE A 359 -29.02 -9.89 24.11
C PHE A 359 -30.36 -9.52 24.73
N LEU A 360 -31.07 -8.58 24.09
CA LEU A 360 -32.43 -8.20 24.49
C LEU A 360 -33.42 -9.36 24.40
N ILE A 361 -33.19 -10.28 23.48
CA ILE A 361 -33.94 -11.52 23.29
C ILE A 361 -33.01 -12.64 23.69
N THR A 362 -33.38 -13.43 24.67
CA THR A 362 -32.59 -14.56 25.18
C THR A 362 -32.69 -15.80 24.32
N ASP A 363 -33.84 -15.98 23.68
CA ASP A 363 -34.18 -17.15 22.85
C ASP A 363 -34.81 -16.75 21.55
N GLY A 364 -34.50 -17.50 20.48
CA GLY A 364 -35.10 -17.29 19.17
C GLY A 364 -34.10 -16.81 18.12
N ASN A 365 -34.66 -16.16 17.09
CA ASN A 365 -33.87 -15.67 15.96
C ASN A 365 -34.09 -14.19 15.76
N CYS A 366 -33.03 -13.45 15.49
CA CYS A 366 -33.15 -12.08 15.01
C CYS A 366 -32.29 -11.87 13.77
N ASN A 367 -32.70 -10.91 12.94
CA ASN A 367 -32.04 -10.59 11.70
C ASN A 367 -31.57 -9.14 11.74
N ASN A 368 -30.37 -8.91 11.26
CA ASN A 368 -29.81 -7.57 11.10
C ASN A 368 -29.46 -7.35 9.63
N ILE A 369 -29.93 -6.26 9.09
CA ILE A 369 -29.59 -5.77 7.75
C ILE A 369 -28.88 -4.44 7.92
N ASN A 370 -27.68 -4.33 7.39
CA ASN A 370 -26.91 -3.10 7.41
C ASN A 370 -26.49 -2.69 6.01
N LEU A 371 -26.55 -1.39 5.77
CA LEU A 371 -26.08 -0.75 4.54
C LEU A 371 -24.97 0.22 4.93
N THR A 372 -23.78 -0.01 4.35
CA THR A 372 -22.59 0.79 4.64
C THR A 372 -22.18 1.54 3.39
N PHE A 373 -21.96 2.85 3.55
CA PHE A 373 -21.43 3.72 2.51
C PHE A 373 -20.06 4.21 2.95
N ASN A 374 -19.05 4.04 2.08
CA ASN A 374 -17.70 4.56 2.31
C ASN A 374 -17.31 5.47 1.15
N LEU A 375 -16.88 6.67 1.48
CA LEU A 375 -16.22 7.59 0.56
C LEU A 375 -14.82 7.83 1.09
N ASN A 376 -13.83 7.46 0.31
CA ASN A 376 -12.42 7.62 0.67
C ASN A 376 -11.69 8.38 -0.43
N ARG A 377 -10.77 9.27 -0.02
CA ARG A 377 -9.85 9.95 -0.91
C ARG A 377 -8.43 9.76 -0.39
N SER A 378 -7.58 9.14 -1.17
CA SER A 378 -6.17 8.99 -0.81
C SER A 378 -5.29 9.40 -1.98
N SER A 379 -4.58 10.51 -1.82
CA SER A 379 -3.61 11.05 -2.79
C SER A 379 -2.19 11.05 -2.25
N ILE A 380 -1.94 10.39 -1.12
CA ILE A 380 -0.61 10.30 -0.50
C ILE A 380 0.39 9.63 -1.43
N ASP A 381 1.62 10.13 -1.42
CA ASP A 381 2.74 9.63 -2.22
C ASP A 381 3.29 8.31 -1.70
N ASN A 382 3.32 8.12 -0.38
CA ASN A 382 3.83 6.93 0.28
C ASN A 382 2.96 6.57 1.48
N GLY A 383 2.51 5.30 1.56
CA GLY A 383 1.65 4.81 2.62
C GLY A 383 2.31 4.71 4.01
N PHE A 384 3.65 4.59 4.08
CA PHE A 384 4.37 4.47 5.36
C PHE A 384 4.91 5.82 5.86
N PHE A 385 5.41 6.65 4.95
CA PHE A 385 5.99 7.96 5.27
C PHE A 385 5.49 8.98 4.25
N PRO A 386 4.23 9.43 4.37
CA PRO A 386 3.67 10.39 3.43
C PRO A 386 4.38 11.74 3.57
N ARG A 387 4.84 12.27 2.45
CA ARG A 387 5.45 13.60 2.35
C ARG A 387 4.51 14.60 1.69
N ARG A 388 3.58 14.10 0.87
CA ARG A 388 2.61 14.89 0.12
C ARG A 388 1.30 14.14 -0.05
N GLY A 389 0.26 14.89 -0.40
CA GLY A 389 -1.09 14.39 -0.59
C GLY A 389 -1.95 14.51 0.67
N SER A 390 -3.13 13.95 0.59
CA SER A 390 -4.10 13.88 1.71
C SER A 390 -4.79 12.52 1.68
N ASP A 391 -5.15 12.07 2.85
CA ASP A 391 -5.95 10.86 3.06
C ASP A 391 -7.12 11.17 3.97
#